data_5180c4e1d6873bc79eec7a31fc07a5ad
#
_entry.id   5180c4e1d6873bc79eec7a31fc07a5ad
#
_cell.length_a   1.000
_cell.length_b   1.000
_cell.length_c   1.000
_cell.angle_alpha   90.00
_cell.angle_beta   90.00
_cell.angle_gamma   90.00
#
_symmetry.space_group_name_H-M   'P 1'
#
loop_
_entity.id
_entity.type
_entity.pdbx_description
1 polymer ?
#
loop_
_entity_poly.entity_id
_entity_poly.type
_entity_poly.pdbx_seq_one_letter_code
_entity_poly.pdbx_strand_id
1 'polypeptide(L)'
;MRVLAFIFCIVFLCPAASAQKTGPALNHIALHVQDLKRSTEFYRQVVQLDTIPEPFRDGKHTWFTLGAGGQLHLISGAGPMTHNKNTHLCFSTPSLDSFIQNLTRLAVPYEDWNGKKNSVTTRVDKVRQIYFQDPDNYWIEVNDDFKR
;
A
#
# COMPACT_ATOMS: atom_id res chain seq x y z
N MET A 1 -39.59 -58.56 19.26
CA MET A 1 -38.90 -57.27 19.47
C MET A 1 -38.24 -56.90 18.13
N ARG A 2 -38.75 -55.87 17.48
CA ARG A 2 -38.13 -55.35 16.22
C ARG A 2 -37.25 -54.14 16.59
N VAL A 3 -35.93 -54.26 16.36
CA VAL A 3 -34.99 -53.18 16.58
C VAL A 3 -34.95 -52.33 15.31
N LEU A 4 -35.39 -51.05 15.38
CA LEU A 4 -35.28 -50.08 14.31
C LEU A 4 -33.88 -49.45 14.41
N ALA A 5 -33.03 -49.72 13.41
CA ALA A 5 -31.75 -49.03 13.28
C ALA A 5 -31.94 -47.69 12.55
N PHE A 6 -31.72 -46.57 13.26
CA PHE A 6 -31.66 -45.23 12.64
C PHE A 6 -30.28 -45.02 12.01
N ILE A 7 -30.21 -44.93 10.66
CA ILE A 7 -29.01 -44.51 9.94
C ILE A 7 -28.98 -42.99 9.95
N PHE A 8 -28.02 -42.45 10.71
CA PHE A 8 -27.75 -41.01 10.75
C PHE A 8 -26.84 -40.63 9.58
N CYS A 9 -27.42 -40.03 8.54
CA CYS A 9 -26.68 -39.59 7.34
C CYS A 9 -26.01 -38.23 7.68
N ILE A 10 -24.69 -38.24 7.97
CA ILE A 10 -23.89 -37.00 8.17
C ILE A 10 -23.61 -36.41 6.79
N VAL A 11 -24.31 -35.34 6.43
CA VAL A 11 -24.02 -34.53 5.23
C VAL A 11 -22.81 -33.66 5.52
N PHE A 12 -21.64 -34.03 4.99
CA PHE A 12 -20.48 -33.16 4.97
C PHE A 12 -20.72 -32.01 3.99
N LEU A 13 -21.05 -30.82 4.49
CA LEU A 13 -21.00 -29.59 3.70
C LEU A 13 -19.51 -29.26 3.44
N CYS A 14 -18.98 -29.67 2.29
CA CYS A 14 -17.72 -29.15 1.78
C CYS A 14 -17.89 -27.65 1.51
N PRO A 15 -17.10 -26.75 2.12
CA PRO A 15 -17.10 -25.35 1.72
C PRO A 15 -16.64 -25.30 0.25
N ALA A 16 -17.46 -24.67 -0.60
CA ALA A 16 -17.09 -24.44 -1.99
C ALA A 16 -15.82 -23.57 -1.99
N ALA A 17 -14.68 -24.18 -2.32
CA ALA A 17 -13.44 -23.44 -2.55
C ALA A 17 -13.69 -22.50 -3.74
N SER A 18 -13.74 -21.18 -3.48
CA SER A 18 -13.80 -20.18 -4.54
C SER A 18 -12.52 -20.33 -5.37
N ALA A 19 -12.66 -20.91 -6.57
CA ALA A 19 -11.54 -21.01 -7.50
C ALA A 19 -11.10 -19.60 -7.88
N GLN A 20 -9.94 -19.18 -7.41
CA GLN A 20 -9.33 -17.90 -7.75
C GLN A 20 -9.07 -17.89 -9.27
N LYS A 21 -9.55 -16.86 -9.95
CA LYS A 21 -9.32 -16.72 -11.40
C LYS A 21 -7.80 -16.74 -11.66
N THR A 22 -7.36 -17.59 -12.58
CA THR A 22 -5.95 -17.73 -13.01
C THR A 22 -5.55 -16.58 -13.96
N GLY A 23 -5.67 -15.32 -13.50
CA GLY A 23 -5.22 -14.14 -14.22
C GLY A 23 -3.84 -13.67 -13.73
N PRO A 24 -3.17 -12.77 -14.46
CA PRO A 24 -1.93 -12.14 -13.99
C PRO A 24 -2.20 -11.38 -12.68
N ALA A 25 -1.26 -11.45 -11.75
CA ALA A 25 -1.27 -10.70 -10.50
C ALA A 25 -0.28 -9.53 -10.59
N LEU A 26 -0.56 -8.41 -9.89
CA LEU A 26 0.40 -7.32 -9.76
C LEU A 26 1.63 -7.84 -9.00
N ASN A 27 2.79 -7.76 -9.65
CA ASN A 27 4.07 -8.18 -9.06
C ASN A 27 4.77 -7.00 -8.37
N HIS A 28 4.98 -5.90 -9.09
CA HIS A 28 5.63 -4.70 -8.55
C HIS A 28 5.16 -3.42 -9.24
N ILE A 29 5.47 -2.30 -8.59
CA ILE A 29 5.37 -0.95 -9.12
C ILE A 29 6.79 -0.38 -9.15
N ALA A 30 7.19 0.26 -10.26
CA ALA A 30 8.48 0.93 -10.36
C ALA A 30 8.29 2.45 -10.40
N LEU A 31 9.09 3.17 -9.62
CA LEU A 31 9.17 4.63 -9.61
C LEU A 31 10.56 5.07 -10.06
N HIS A 32 10.63 5.98 -11.00
CA HIS A 32 11.87 6.58 -11.46
C HIS A 32 12.15 7.82 -10.61
N VAL A 33 13.28 7.85 -9.87
CA VAL A 33 13.60 8.86 -8.86
C VAL A 33 14.88 9.63 -9.22
N GLN A 34 14.96 10.89 -8.82
CA GLN A 34 16.13 11.75 -9.08
C GLN A 34 17.29 11.40 -8.16
N ASP A 35 17.01 11.25 -6.87
CA ASP A 35 17.98 10.90 -5.83
C ASP A 35 17.53 9.63 -5.10
N LEU A 36 18.16 8.50 -5.42
CA LEU A 36 17.82 7.20 -4.87
C LEU A 36 17.91 7.18 -3.35
N LYS A 37 18.95 7.80 -2.76
CA LYS A 37 19.16 7.81 -1.32
C LYS A 37 18.05 8.59 -0.61
N ARG A 38 17.72 9.78 -1.10
CA ARG A 38 16.66 10.64 -0.55
C ARG A 38 15.30 9.93 -0.61
N SER A 39 14.97 9.35 -1.77
CA SER A 39 13.69 8.65 -1.95
C SER A 39 13.65 7.35 -1.14
N THR A 40 14.76 6.61 -1.04
CA THR A 40 14.85 5.41 -0.16
C THR A 40 14.57 5.78 1.31
N GLU A 41 15.21 6.83 1.82
CA GLU A 41 14.99 7.28 3.20
C GLU A 41 13.54 7.73 3.43
N PHE A 42 12.94 8.41 2.44
CA PHE A 42 11.54 8.83 2.52
C PHE A 42 10.61 7.61 2.66
N TYR A 43 10.72 6.62 1.77
CA TYR A 43 9.85 5.43 1.83
C TYR A 43 10.07 4.60 3.09
N ARG A 44 11.29 4.56 3.63
CA ARG A 44 11.58 3.89 4.90
C ARG A 44 10.99 4.61 6.11
N GLN A 45 11.19 5.93 6.21
CA GLN A 45 10.88 6.70 7.42
C GLN A 45 9.45 7.26 7.42
N VAL A 46 8.98 7.72 6.25
CA VAL A 46 7.67 8.35 6.11
C VAL A 46 6.60 7.31 5.85
N VAL A 47 6.76 6.50 4.78
CA VAL A 47 5.80 5.46 4.41
C VAL A 47 5.97 4.20 5.27
N GLN A 48 7.12 4.03 5.91
CA GLN A 48 7.47 2.93 6.82
C GLN A 48 7.53 1.56 6.13
N LEU A 49 8.08 1.54 4.91
CA LEU A 49 8.29 0.31 4.16
C LEU A 49 9.64 -0.33 4.50
N ASP A 50 9.68 -1.65 4.54
CA ASP A 50 10.89 -2.44 4.72
C ASP A 50 11.58 -2.69 3.38
N THR A 51 12.90 -2.46 3.34
CA THR A 51 13.72 -2.81 2.17
C THR A 51 13.92 -4.32 2.06
N ILE A 52 13.99 -4.79 0.82
CA ILE A 52 14.34 -6.18 0.49
C ILE A 52 15.58 -6.21 -0.42
N PRO A 53 16.32 -7.32 -0.46
CA PRO A 53 17.46 -7.47 -1.37
C PRO A 53 17.05 -7.27 -2.82
N GLU A 54 17.81 -6.45 -3.57
CA GLU A 54 17.67 -6.30 -5.00
C GLU A 54 18.81 -7.08 -5.70
N PRO A 55 18.54 -7.71 -6.87
CA PRO A 55 19.49 -8.65 -7.48
C PRO A 55 20.61 -7.97 -8.28
N PHE A 56 20.44 -6.71 -8.72
CA PHE A 56 21.37 -6.06 -9.65
C PHE A 56 22.66 -5.59 -8.98
N ARG A 57 22.58 -5.14 -7.73
CA ARG A 57 23.73 -4.66 -6.92
C ARG A 57 24.55 -3.57 -7.62
N ASP A 58 23.89 -2.75 -8.44
CA ASP A 58 24.51 -1.71 -9.27
C ASP A 58 24.42 -0.30 -8.64
N GLY A 59 23.85 -0.20 -7.44
CA GLY A 59 23.65 1.05 -6.71
C GLY A 59 22.60 1.99 -7.34
N LYS A 60 21.82 1.49 -8.30
CA LYS A 60 20.78 2.28 -9.00
C LYS A 60 19.37 1.91 -8.59
N HIS A 61 19.21 0.91 -7.72
CA HIS A 61 17.92 0.37 -7.33
C HIS A 61 17.77 0.28 -5.82
N THR A 62 16.56 0.47 -5.32
CA THR A 62 16.12 0.06 -3.98
C THR A 62 14.78 -0.61 -4.09
N TRP A 63 14.63 -1.76 -3.48
CA TRP A 63 13.39 -2.53 -3.48
C TRP A 63 12.78 -2.57 -2.08
N PHE A 64 11.45 -2.48 -2.03
CA PHE A 64 10.66 -2.58 -0.80
C PHE A 64 9.61 -3.68 -0.95
N THR A 65 9.25 -4.31 0.17
CA THR A 65 8.08 -5.17 0.23
C THR A 65 6.82 -4.34 0.45
N LEU A 66 5.74 -4.70 -0.24
CA LEU A 66 4.39 -4.16 -0.02
C LEU A 66 3.48 -5.17 0.70
N GLY A 67 4.04 -6.27 1.22
CA GLY A 67 3.27 -7.39 1.73
C GLY A 67 2.63 -8.22 0.61
N ALA A 68 2.05 -9.38 0.97
CA ALA A 68 1.35 -10.28 0.04
C ALA A 68 2.08 -10.55 -1.31
N GLY A 69 3.42 -10.43 -1.33
CA GLY A 69 4.25 -10.66 -2.53
C GLY A 69 4.39 -9.46 -3.47
N GLY A 70 3.73 -8.32 -3.21
CA GLY A 70 3.91 -7.09 -3.97
C GLY A 70 5.22 -6.37 -3.60
N GLN A 71 5.78 -5.62 -4.55
CA GLN A 71 7.02 -4.86 -4.34
C GLN A 71 6.91 -3.44 -4.88
N LEU A 72 7.67 -2.52 -4.28
CA LEU A 72 7.94 -1.18 -4.83
C LEU A 72 9.43 -1.10 -5.17
N HIS A 73 9.72 -0.74 -6.42
CA HIS A 73 11.09 -0.55 -6.89
C HIS A 73 11.34 0.93 -7.14
N LEU A 74 12.37 1.48 -6.52
CA LEU A 74 12.91 2.79 -6.87
C LEU A 74 14.07 2.59 -7.84
N ILE A 75 14.08 3.35 -8.93
CA ILE A 75 15.11 3.31 -9.98
C ILE A 75 15.66 4.71 -10.15
N SER A 76 16.98 4.90 -9.99
CA SER A 76 17.62 6.21 -10.09
C SER A 76 17.74 6.69 -11.53
N GLY A 77 17.90 8.01 -11.71
CA GLY A 77 18.22 8.63 -13.01
C GLY A 77 17.11 9.48 -13.61
N ALA A 78 16.01 9.72 -12.86
CA ALA A 78 14.95 10.62 -13.32
C ALA A 78 15.44 12.07 -13.40
N GLY A 79 14.88 12.82 -14.34
CA GLY A 79 14.86 14.28 -14.31
C GLY A 79 13.71 14.83 -13.47
N PRO A 80 13.58 16.17 -13.34
CA PRO A 80 12.44 16.79 -12.68
C PRO A 80 11.11 16.38 -13.33
N MET A 81 10.15 15.94 -12.50
CA MET A 81 8.83 15.48 -12.96
C MET A 81 7.71 16.11 -12.11
N THR A 82 6.52 16.18 -12.71
CA THR A 82 5.28 16.55 -12.02
C THR A 82 4.25 15.45 -12.27
N HIS A 83 3.48 15.12 -11.26
CA HIS A 83 2.48 14.07 -11.34
C HIS A 83 1.10 14.60 -10.99
N ASN A 84 0.06 14.05 -11.64
CA ASN A 84 -1.32 14.39 -11.35
C ASN A 84 -1.80 13.59 -10.13
N LYS A 85 -2.49 14.24 -9.19
CA LYS A 85 -3.02 13.59 -7.97
C LYS A 85 -3.96 12.43 -8.27
N ASN A 86 -4.66 12.43 -9.42
CA ASN A 86 -5.50 11.30 -9.82
C ASN A 86 -4.70 10.02 -10.14
N THR A 87 -3.38 10.15 -10.32
CA THR A 87 -2.47 9.03 -10.46
C THR A 87 -1.59 8.98 -9.23
N HIS A 88 -1.88 8.09 -8.29
CA HIS A 88 -1.20 8.00 -7.01
C HIS A 88 -0.99 6.56 -6.56
N LEU A 89 -0.02 6.36 -5.68
CA LEU A 89 0.09 5.15 -4.88
C LEU A 89 -0.88 5.26 -3.69
N CYS A 90 -1.56 4.18 -3.37
CA CYS A 90 -2.43 4.13 -2.21
C CYS A 90 -1.98 3.06 -1.22
N PHE A 91 -1.80 3.46 0.03
CA PHE A 91 -1.49 2.57 1.15
C PHE A 91 -2.61 2.63 2.18
N SER A 92 -2.91 1.51 2.83
CA SER A 92 -3.81 1.49 3.98
C SER A 92 -3.03 1.29 5.27
N THR A 93 -3.49 1.94 6.35
CA THR A 93 -2.86 1.87 7.67
C THR A 93 -3.88 1.49 8.76
N PRO A 94 -3.48 0.71 9.78
CA PRO A 94 -4.35 0.41 10.90
C PRO A 94 -4.69 1.66 11.76
N SER A 95 -3.93 2.73 11.65
CA SER A 95 -4.18 3.99 12.38
C SER A 95 -3.73 5.20 11.56
N LEU A 96 -4.69 5.84 10.88
CA LEU A 96 -4.43 7.07 10.13
C LEU A 96 -3.95 8.19 11.04
N ASP A 97 -4.48 8.28 12.27
CA ASP A 97 -4.08 9.34 13.22
C ASP A 97 -2.61 9.19 13.66
N SER A 98 -2.15 7.96 13.92
CA SER A 98 -0.73 7.70 14.23
C SER A 98 0.17 7.99 13.02
N PHE A 99 -0.30 7.69 11.81
CA PHE A 99 0.43 8.01 10.58
C PHE A 99 0.57 9.53 10.39
N ILE A 100 -0.51 10.30 10.62
CA ILE A 100 -0.50 11.78 10.58
C ILE A 100 0.45 12.36 11.62
N GLN A 101 0.51 11.80 12.83
CA GLN A 101 1.48 12.22 13.85
C GLN A 101 2.92 12.01 13.37
N ASN A 102 3.21 10.90 12.68
CA ASN A 102 4.52 10.66 12.07
C ASN A 102 4.85 11.70 10.99
N LEU A 103 3.93 12.02 10.09
CA LEU A 103 4.12 13.07 9.09
C LEU A 103 4.44 14.42 9.74
N THR A 104 3.69 14.78 10.80
CA THR A 104 3.90 16.03 11.54
C THR A 104 5.30 16.07 12.20
N ARG A 105 5.70 14.97 12.83
CA ARG A 105 7.03 14.84 13.47
C ARG A 105 8.16 14.96 12.45
N LEU A 106 7.96 14.47 11.23
CA LEU A 106 8.94 14.52 10.14
C LEU A 106 8.83 15.78 9.28
N ALA A 107 7.93 16.71 9.63
CA ALA A 107 7.64 17.93 8.88
C ALA A 107 7.25 17.68 7.42
N VAL A 108 6.57 16.55 7.14
CA VAL A 108 6.03 16.22 5.82
C VAL A 108 4.63 16.82 5.69
N PRO A 109 4.42 17.77 4.75
CA PRO A 109 3.10 18.37 4.56
C PRO A 109 2.13 17.36 3.95
N TYR A 110 0.87 17.40 4.38
CA TYR A 110 -0.21 16.62 3.81
C TYR A 110 -1.46 17.48 3.60
N GLU A 111 -2.39 16.98 2.80
CA GLU A 111 -3.63 17.68 2.47
C GLU A 111 -4.78 16.69 2.25
N ASP A 112 -6.01 17.22 2.18
CA ASP A 112 -7.18 16.46 1.75
C ASP A 112 -7.25 16.36 0.20
N TRP A 113 -8.28 15.69 -0.30
CA TRP A 113 -8.51 15.59 -1.75
C TRP A 113 -8.60 16.94 -2.45
N ASN A 114 -9.20 17.94 -1.80
CA ASN A 114 -9.41 19.29 -2.35
C ASN A 114 -8.18 20.21 -2.23
N GLY A 115 -7.07 19.71 -1.66
CA GLY A 115 -5.83 20.48 -1.47
C GLY A 115 -5.81 21.33 -0.20
N LYS A 116 -6.75 21.12 0.74
CA LYS A 116 -6.72 21.80 2.03
C LYS A 116 -5.66 21.17 2.91
N LYS A 117 -4.65 21.96 3.26
CA LYS A 117 -3.52 21.53 4.10
C LYS A 117 -3.98 21.09 5.50
N ASN A 118 -3.29 20.08 6.03
CA ASN A 118 -3.50 19.49 7.35
C ASN A 118 -4.95 19.06 7.58
N SER A 119 -5.60 18.57 6.54
CA SER A 119 -7.01 18.13 6.55
C SER A 119 -7.12 16.70 6.05
N VAL A 120 -8.19 16.02 6.48
CA VAL A 120 -8.53 14.64 6.15
C VAL A 120 -9.80 14.64 5.30
N THR A 121 -9.81 13.90 4.22
CA THR A 121 -11.04 13.59 3.47
C THR A 121 -11.73 12.39 4.13
N THR A 122 -13.04 12.49 4.35
CA THR A 122 -13.87 11.32 4.66
C THR A 122 -14.70 10.96 3.43
N ARG A 123 -14.51 9.75 2.90
CA ARG A 123 -15.24 9.23 1.75
C ARG A 123 -16.69 8.90 2.11
N VAL A 124 -17.51 8.63 1.08
CA VAL A 124 -18.92 8.26 1.26
C VAL A 124 -19.11 6.94 2.01
N ASP A 125 -18.14 6.03 1.90
CA ASP A 125 -18.06 4.74 2.60
C ASP A 125 -17.40 4.83 4.00
N LYS A 126 -17.17 6.07 4.49
CA LYS A 126 -16.60 6.42 5.80
C LYS A 126 -15.09 6.17 5.93
N VAL A 127 -14.42 5.71 4.90
CA VAL A 127 -12.95 5.62 4.89
C VAL A 127 -12.36 7.03 4.94
N ARG A 128 -11.41 7.25 5.85
CA ARG A 128 -10.66 8.51 5.97
C ARG A 128 -9.35 8.40 5.20
N GLN A 129 -8.94 9.48 4.53
CA GLN A 129 -7.76 9.50 3.70
C GLN A 129 -7.07 10.87 3.67
N ILE A 130 -5.76 10.85 3.45
CA ILE A 130 -4.90 12.01 3.24
C ILE A 130 -4.04 11.81 2.02
N TYR A 131 -3.49 12.93 1.50
CA TYR A 131 -2.61 12.95 0.35
C TYR A 131 -1.33 13.73 0.67
N PHE A 132 -0.20 13.27 0.18
CA PHE A 132 1.08 13.97 0.24
C PHE A 132 1.95 13.55 -0.94
N GLN A 133 3.08 14.21 -1.11
CA GLN A 133 4.01 13.90 -2.19
C GLN A 133 5.32 13.35 -1.63
N ASP A 134 5.91 12.43 -2.40
CA ASP A 134 7.27 11.98 -2.17
C ASP A 134 8.30 13.03 -2.70
N PRO A 135 9.62 12.81 -2.52
CA PRO A 135 10.65 13.73 -2.99
C PRO A 135 10.67 13.97 -4.50
N ASP A 136 10.06 13.09 -5.28
CA ASP A 136 10.00 13.16 -6.75
C ASP A 136 8.63 13.60 -7.26
N ASN A 137 7.77 14.12 -6.36
CA ASN A 137 6.41 14.61 -6.60
C ASN A 137 5.40 13.52 -6.96
N TYR A 138 5.69 12.22 -6.74
CA TYR A 138 4.67 11.20 -6.82
C TYR A 138 3.65 11.39 -5.70
N TRP A 139 2.37 11.37 -6.07
CA TRP A 139 1.30 11.45 -5.09
C TRP A 139 1.12 10.13 -4.36
N ILE A 140 0.91 10.24 -3.06
CA ILE A 140 0.64 9.12 -2.16
C ILE A 140 -0.65 9.42 -1.41
N GLU A 141 -1.59 8.48 -1.49
CA GLU A 141 -2.75 8.41 -0.60
C GLU A 141 -2.43 7.48 0.56
N VAL A 142 -2.82 7.83 1.77
CA VAL A 142 -2.90 6.90 2.89
C VAL A 142 -4.28 6.94 3.48
N ASN A 143 -4.89 5.77 3.68
CA ASN A 143 -6.24 5.63 4.21
C ASN A 143 -6.34 4.59 5.34
N ASP A 144 -7.50 4.56 6.03
CA ASP A 144 -7.78 3.62 7.12
C ASP A 144 -8.62 2.39 6.71
N ASP A 145 -8.73 2.11 5.40
CA ASP A 145 -9.33 0.85 4.89
C ASP A 145 -8.34 -0.33 5.02
N PHE A 146 -7.87 -0.56 6.24
CA PHE A 146 -6.88 -1.61 6.52
C PHE A 146 -7.58 -2.93 6.82
N LYS A 147 -7.48 -3.87 5.86
CA LYS A 147 -7.94 -5.25 6.03
C LYS A 147 -6.76 -6.16 6.31
N ARG A 148 -6.83 -6.87 7.42
CA ARG A 148 -5.84 -7.90 7.79
C ARG A 148 -6.11 -9.20 7.04
#